data_827ae3caf6ce2c00499e5e809e503153
#
_entry.id   827ae3caf6ce2c00499e5e809e503153
#
_cell.length_a   1.000
_cell.length_b   1.000
_cell.length_c   1.000
_cell.angle_alpha   90.00
_cell.angle_beta   90.00
_cell.angle_gamma   90.00
#
_symmetry.space_group_name_H-M   'P 1'
#
loop_
_entity.id
_entity.type
_entity.pdbx_description
1 polymer ?
#
loop_
_entity_poly.entity_id
_entity_poly.type
_entity_poly.pdbx_seq_one_letter_code
_entity_poly.pdbx_strand_id
1 'polypeptide(L)'
;MRLIKSLLMISMMSSLMSCQETITNDKWLATLPSPWTLTQEQMDETLPQFQQRFPDFQDRLKHIALWRVGTPYEIFKLGEEVEPDLDPIIRYDVSDCTGHNLTSLAAAKSSNWDDARNNMIKLHYKPDSNGVKQPSYKSRWHYTVDRITMNPNTVDITQSLVPKAALDSVNITLNQKEDGAEFLELDWKRTMTAYYIPNHEITPALMAKLPKIVGVAFVKPRYFKMGIVMGHEGMIIDGKYLIHASQSAGETVKLDFLKYYFPEEGAFFGGIMIFEFKENS
;
A
#
# COMPACT_ATOMS: atom_id res chain seq x y z
N MET A 1 61.79 -56.49 22.60
CA MET A 1 61.24 -55.16 22.95
C MET A 1 61.12 -54.38 21.64
N ARG A 2 59.91 -54.27 21.11
CA ARG A 2 59.63 -53.53 19.87
C ARG A 2 58.75 -52.31 20.25
N LEU A 3 59.28 -51.09 20.08
CA LEU A 3 58.55 -49.87 20.23
C LEU A 3 57.70 -49.64 18.99
N ILE A 4 56.38 -49.50 19.17
CA ILE A 4 55.43 -49.11 18.15
C ILE A 4 55.31 -47.59 18.22
N LYS A 5 55.74 -46.89 17.15
CA LYS A 5 55.51 -45.45 16.97
C LYS A 5 54.13 -45.30 16.35
N SER A 6 53.18 -44.76 17.11
CA SER A 6 51.88 -44.32 16.60
C SER A 6 52.04 -42.95 15.95
N LEU A 7 51.77 -42.86 14.64
CA LEU A 7 51.65 -41.62 13.88
C LEU A 7 50.24 -41.09 14.05
N LEU A 8 50.09 -39.97 14.75
CA LEU A 8 48.82 -39.22 14.75
C LEU A 8 48.76 -38.38 13.47
N MET A 9 47.88 -38.78 12.56
CA MET A 9 47.48 -37.94 11.42
C MET A 9 46.42 -36.94 11.89
N ILE A 10 46.80 -35.68 12.08
CA ILE A 10 45.89 -34.58 12.31
C ILE A 10 45.35 -34.14 10.93
N SER A 11 44.11 -34.53 10.64
CA SER A 11 43.37 -34.04 9.47
C SER A 11 42.93 -32.60 9.72
N MET A 12 43.62 -31.64 9.10
CA MET A 12 43.23 -30.25 9.06
C MET A 12 42.06 -30.14 8.06
N MET A 13 40.81 -30.26 8.54
CA MET A 13 39.65 -29.83 7.78
C MET A 13 39.59 -28.30 7.74
N SER A 14 40.14 -27.73 6.68
CA SER A 14 39.96 -26.32 6.35
C SER A 14 38.50 -26.11 5.95
N SER A 15 37.68 -25.63 6.90
CA SER A 15 36.36 -25.11 6.58
C SER A 15 36.54 -23.83 5.76
N LEU A 16 36.37 -23.96 4.47
CA LEU A 16 36.11 -22.83 3.57
C LEU A 16 34.78 -22.23 3.97
N MET A 17 34.76 -21.32 4.94
CA MET A 17 33.66 -20.38 5.12
C MET A 17 33.67 -19.47 3.88
N SER A 18 32.86 -19.82 2.90
CA SER A 18 32.49 -18.90 1.83
C SER A 18 31.82 -17.71 2.49
N CYS A 19 32.51 -16.57 2.53
CA CYS A 19 31.95 -15.29 2.86
C CYS A 19 31.04 -14.91 1.70
N GLN A 20 29.78 -15.39 1.70
CA GLN A 20 28.75 -14.89 0.80
C GLN A 20 28.53 -13.43 1.19
N GLU A 21 29.03 -12.50 0.36
CA GLU A 21 28.68 -11.08 0.51
C GLU A 21 27.17 -10.98 0.51
N THR A 22 26.60 -10.57 1.63
CA THR A 22 25.15 -10.39 1.77
C THR A 22 24.77 -9.22 0.87
N ILE A 23 24.19 -9.51 -0.28
CA ILE A 23 23.69 -8.48 -1.21
C ILE A 23 22.69 -7.56 -0.48
N THR A 24 22.88 -6.24 -0.57
CA THR A 24 21.97 -5.27 0.03
C THR A 24 20.56 -5.38 -0.58
N ASN A 25 19.53 -4.94 0.16
CA ASN A 25 18.15 -5.04 -0.31
C ASN A 25 17.91 -4.26 -1.60
N ASP A 26 18.50 -3.07 -1.74
CA ASP A 26 18.37 -2.27 -2.97
C ASP A 26 19.02 -2.97 -4.16
N LYS A 27 20.21 -3.56 -3.99
CA LYS A 27 20.86 -4.34 -5.05
C LYS A 27 20.04 -5.58 -5.41
N TRP A 28 19.46 -6.24 -4.43
CA TRP A 28 18.60 -7.39 -4.68
C TRP A 28 17.34 -7.02 -5.44
N LEU A 29 16.63 -5.95 -5.04
CA LEU A 29 15.47 -5.45 -5.79
C LEU A 29 15.83 -5.13 -7.26
N ALA A 30 17.02 -4.56 -7.49
CA ALA A 30 17.49 -4.25 -8.83
C ALA A 30 17.81 -5.49 -9.68
N THR A 31 17.89 -6.70 -9.08
CA THR A 31 18.05 -7.96 -9.84
C THR A 31 16.72 -8.57 -10.27
N LEU A 32 15.60 -8.13 -9.66
CA LEU A 32 14.29 -8.64 -10.01
C LEU A 32 13.79 -8.02 -11.30
N PRO A 33 13.06 -8.77 -12.13
CA PRO A 33 12.38 -8.18 -13.27
C PRO A 33 11.30 -7.19 -12.81
N SER A 34 10.97 -6.24 -13.66
CA SER A 34 9.91 -5.25 -13.38
C SER A 34 8.56 -5.95 -13.23
N PRO A 35 7.77 -5.68 -12.15
CA PRO A 35 6.53 -6.42 -11.89
C PRO A 35 5.49 -6.30 -13.01
N TRP A 36 5.49 -5.20 -13.76
CA TRP A 36 4.57 -4.98 -14.89
C TRP A 36 4.91 -5.76 -16.15
N THR A 37 6.01 -6.54 -16.15
CA THR A 37 6.42 -7.41 -17.27
C THR A 37 6.21 -8.89 -16.96
N LEU A 38 5.82 -9.25 -15.74
CA LEU A 38 5.73 -10.62 -15.28
C LEU A 38 4.39 -11.27 -15.62
N THR A 39 4.47 -12.56 -16.02
CA THR A 39 3.29 -13.43 -16.09
C THR A 39 2.85 -13.88 -14.69
N GLN A 40 1.69 -14.54 -14.59
CA GLN A 40 1.22 -15.13 -13.34
C GLN A 40 2.20 -16.15 -12.78
N GLU A 41 2.70 -17.04 -13.64
CA GLU A 41 3.68 -18.08 -13.26
C GLU A 41 4.98 -17.45 -12.72
N GLN A 42 5.44 -16.36 -13.35
CA GLN A 42 6.62 -15.64 -12.88
C GLN A 42 6.37 -14.90 -11.54
N MET A 43 5.14 -14.45 -11.29
CA MET A 43 4.75 -13.91 -9.98
C MET A 43 4.75 -14.99 -8.91
N ASP A 44 4.32 -16.23 -9.23
CA ASP A 44 4.36 -17.39 -8.33
C ASP A 44 5.81 -17.78 -7.94
N GLU A 45 6.78 -17.50 -8.80
CA GLU A 45 8.21 -17.67 -8.50
C GLU A 45 8.80 -16.49 -7.71
N THR A 46 8.26 -15.28 -7.89
CA THR A 46 8.84 -14.04 -7.35
C THR A 46 8.32 -13.72 -5.95
N LEU A 47 7.02 -13.86 -5.69
CA LEU A 47 6.41 -13.52 -4.39
C LEU A 47 7.01 -14.32 -3.21
N PRO A 48 7.29 -15.63 -3.32
CA PRO A 48 7.95 -16.38 -2.25
C PRO A 48 9.33 -15.83 -1.87
N GLN A 49 10.05 -15.23 -2.81
CA GLN A 49 11.36 -14.64 -2.53
C GLN A 49 11.24 -13.43 -1.58
N PHE A 50 10.16 -12.63 -1.72
CA PHE A 50 9.87 -11.56 -0.77
C PHE A 50 9.50 -12.09 0.61
N GLN A 51 8.69 -13.17 0.68
CA GLN A 51 8.33 -13.81 1.95
C GLN A 51 9.58 -14.34 2.68
N GLN A 52 10.48 -14.98 1.97
CA GLN A 52 11.70 -15.54 2.53
C GLN A 52 12.69 -14.45 2.97
N ARG A 53 12.86 -13.40 2.14
CA ARG A 53 13.85 -12.35 2.41
C ARG A 53 13.38 -11.37 3.48
N PHE A 54 12.09 -11.10 3.55
CA PHE A 54 11.48 -10.14 4.46
C PHE A 54 10.37 -10.82 5.28
N PRO A 55 10.72 -11.60 6.32
CA PRO A 55 9.72 -12.25 7.17
C PRO A 55 8.87 -11.24 7.96
N ASP A 56 9.43 -10.07 8.29
CA ASP A 56 8.67 -8.95 8.85
C ASP A 56 7.74 -8.35 7.80
N PHE A 57 6.45 -8.25 8.12
CA PHE A 57 5.43 -7.80 7.20
C PHE A 57 5.65 -6.35 6.71
N GLN A 58 6.04 -5.45 7.60
CA GLN A 58 6.26 -4.06 7.22
C GLN A 58 7.48 -3.90 6.30
N ASP A 59 8.55 -4.67 6.55
CA ASP A 59 9.69 -4.73 5.64
C ASP A 59 9.31 -5.31 4.29
N ARG A 60 8.52 -6.37 4.28
CA ARG A 60 8.04 -7.02 3.06
C ARG A 60 7.18 -6.07 2.22
N LEU A 61 6.19 -5.43 2.83
CA LEU A 61 5.33 -4.46 2.17
C LEU A 61 6.12 -3.27 1.61
N LYS A 62 7.05 -2.73 2.40
CA LYS A 62 7.96 -1.66 1.98
C LYS A 62 8.75 -2.03 0.72
N HIS A 63 9.34 -3.23 0.70
CA HIS A 63 10.18 -3.64 -0.44
C HIS A 63 9.34 -4.01 -1.67
N ILE A 64 8.13 -4.53 -1.51
CA ILE A 64 7.18 -4.72 -2.61
C ILE A 64 6.73 -3.37 -3.17
N ALA A 65 6.41 -2.39 -2.33
CA ALA A 65 6.07 -1.04 -2.81
C ALA A 65 7.24 -0.39 -3.57
N LEU A 66 8.48 -0.57 -3.09
CA LEU A 66 9.70 -0.11 -3.78
C LEU A 66 9.92 -0.83 -5.12
N TRP A 67 9.71 -2.14 -5.17
CA TRP A 67 9.82 -2.93 -6.41
C TRP A 67 8.83 -2.48 -7.48
N ARG A 68 7.68 -1.94 -7.07
CA ARG A 68 6.64 -1.44 -7.98
C ARG A 68 6.83 0.02 -8.42
N VAL A 69 7.90 0.69 -8.00
CA VAL A 69 8.28 2.02 -8.56
C VAL A 69 8.61 1.86 -10.04
N GLY A 70 8.05 2.71 -10.90
CA GLY A 70 8.12 2.62 -12.36
C GLY A 70 6.92 1.90 -13.00
N THR A 71 6.00 1.30 -12.22
CA THR A 71 4.76 0.73 -12.77
C THR A 71 3.99 1.81 -13.55
N PRO A 72 3.63 1.58 -14.83
CA PRO A 72 2.89 2.54 -15.64
C PRO A 72 1.57 2.98 -14.99
N TYR A 73 1.18 4.24 -15.19
CA TYR A 73 -0.04 4.80 -14.65
C TYR A 73 -1.22 4.59 -15.60
N GLU A 74 -2.26 3.94 -15.10
CA GLU A 74 -3.60 3.98 -15.71
C GLU A 74 -4.65 4.02 -14.60
N ILE A 75 -5.64 4.92 -14.77
CA ILE A 75 -6.69 5.13 -13.77
C ILE A 75 -7.84 4.12 -13.96
N PHE A 76 -8.41 3.65 -12.83
CA PHE A 76 -9.60 2.79 -12.79
C PHE A 76 -9.45 1.48 -13.60
N LYS A 77 -8.33 0.79 -13.38
CA LYS A 77 -8.01 -0.47 -14.07
C LYS A 77 -8.10 -1.71 -13.18
N LEU A 78 -8.73 -1.60 -12.01
CA LEU A 78 -9.15 -2.73 -11.18
C LEU A 78 -10.67 -2.86 -11.27
N GLY A 79 -11.14 -4.05 -11.55
CA GLY A 79 -12.56 -4.37 -11.74
C GLY A 79 -12.97 -5.65 -11.04
N GLU A 80 -14.09 -6.21 -11.45
CA GLU A 80 -14.70 -7.40 -10.86
C GLU A 80 -14.61 -8.64 -11.75
N GLU A 81 -14.02 -8.53 -12.97
CA GLU A 81 -14.00 -9.61 -13.99
C GLU A 81 -15.42 -10.01 -14.47
N VAL A 82 -16.43 -9.21 -14.10
CA VAL A 82 -17.85 -9.37 -14.49
C VAL A 82 -18.48 -7.98 -14.71
N GLU A 83 -19.55 -7.94 -15.48
CA GLU A 83 -20.30 -6.68 -15.69
C GLU A 83 -20.69 -5.99 -14.35
N PRO A 84 -20.62 -4.66 -14.26
CA PRO A 84 -20.37 -3.70 -15.35
C PRO A 84 -18.88 -3.37 -15.58
N ASP A 85 -17.93 -3.94 -14.83
CA ASP A 85 -16.51 -3.65 -14.93
C ASP A 85 -15.70 -4.94 -15.11
N LEU A 86 -15.33 -5.24 -16.37
CA LEU A 86 -14.59 -6.43 -16.76
C LEU A 86 -13.08 -6.37 -16.50
N ASP A 87 -12.57 -5.25 -16.00
CA ASP A 87 -11.15 -5.16 -15.60
C ASP A 87 -10.81 -6.20 -14.52
N PRO A 88 -9.57 -6.67 -14.41
CA PRO A 88 -9.20 -7.74 -13.50
C PRO A 88 -9.27 -7.30 -12.03
N ILE A 89 -9.56 -8.24 -11.14
CA ILE A 89 -9.55 -8.05 -9.68
C ILE A 89 -8.17 -7.62 -9.18
N ILE A 90 -7.10 -8.18 -9.75
CA ILE A 90 -5.71 -7.82 -9.45
C ILE A 90 -4.89 -7.72 -10.73
N ARG A 91 -3.97 -6.76 -10.76
CA ARG A 91 -3.02 -6.57 -11.85
C ARG A 91 -1.75 -5.90 -11.36
N TYR A 92 -0.65 -6.12 -12.09
CA TYR A 92 0.66 -5.54 -11.77
C TYR A 92 1.21 -4.67 -12.91
N ASP A 93 0.64 -4.75 -14.09
CA ASP A 93 1.11 -4.09 -15.32
C ASP A 93 0.84 -2.58 -15.35
N VAL A 94 -0.24 -2.13 -14.71
CA VAL A 94 -0.55 -0.71 -14.51
C VAL A 94 -1.09 -0.45 -13.11
N SER A 95 -1.08 0.81 -12.66
CA SER A 95 -1.70 1.20 -11.39
C SER A 95 -2.17 2.65 -11.41
N ASP A 96 -3.25 2.92 -10.69
CA ASP A 96 -3.53 4.22 -10.08
C ASP A 96 -3.11 4.24 -8.59
N CYS A 97 -3.43 5.33 -7.88
CA CYS A 97 -3.05 5.48 -6.48
C CYS A 97 -3.63 4.39 -5.56
N THR A 98 -4.89 4.04 -5.75
CA THR A 98 -5.56 2.96 -4.99
C THR A 98 -5.03 1.59 -5.41
N GLY A 99 -4.90 1.35 -6.70
CA GLY A 99 -4.33 0.13 -7.26
C GLY A 99 -2.91 -0.13 -6.77
N HIS A 100 -2.05 0.90 -6.69
CA HIS A 100 -0.71 0.75 -6.14
C HIS A 100 -0.75 0.26 -4.68
N ASN A 101 -1.53 0.92 -3.83
CA ASN A 101 -1.62 0.57 -2.41
C ASN A 101 -2.18 -0.84 -2.20
N LEU A 102 -3.32 -1.15 -2.82
CA LEU A 102 -4.01 -2.41 -2.60
C LEU A 102 -3.27 -3.60 -3.21
N THR A 103 -2.73 -3.47 -4.43
CA THR A 103 -1.95 -4.55 -5.06
C THR A 103 -0.65 -4.82 -4.29
N SER A 104 0.05 -3.76 -3.80
CA SER A 104 1.25 -3.95 -2.96
C SER A 104 0.91 -4.66 -1.66
N LEU A 105 -0.21 -4.31 -1.02
CA LEU A 105 -0.66 -4.96 0.20
C LEU A 105 -1.07 -6.42 -0.05
N ALA A 106 -1.82 -6.69 -1.13
CA ALA A 106 -2.21 -8.04 -1.52
C ALA A 106 -0.98 -8.92 -1.76
N ALA A 107 0.00 -8.43 -2.53
CA ALA A 107 1.25 -9.12 -2.79
C ALA A 107 2.05 -9.41 -1.50
N ALA A 108 2.13 -8.43 -0.59
CA ALA A 108 2.85 -8.61 0.68
C ALA A 108 2.24 -9.68 1.59
N LYS A 109 0.96 -9.98 1.43
CA LYS A 109 0.23 -11.02 2.17
C LYS A 109 0.24 -12.39 1.48
N SER A 110 0.93 -12.55 0.35
CA SER A 110 0.76 -13.68 -0.56
C SER A 110 2.07 -14.30 -0.99
N SER A 111 2.03 -15.60 -1.27
CA SER A 111 3.16 -16.36 -1.79
C SER A 111 2.97 -16.81 -3.25
N ASN A 112 1.83 -16.54 -3.85
CA ASN A 112 1.50 -16.83 -5.24
C ASN A 112 0.42 -15.88 -5.76
N TRP A 113 0.11 -15.95 -7.05
CA TRP A 113 -0.88 -15.11 -7.72
C TRP A 113 -2.29 -15.31 -7.16
N ASP A 114 -2.71 -16.54 -6.96
CA ASP A 114 -4.06 -16.86 -6.47
C ASP A 114 -4.29 -16.34 -5.05
N ASP A 115 -3.29 -16.46 -4.17
CA ASP A 115 -3.33 -15.87 -2.84
C ASP A 115 -3.45 -14.35 -2.93
N ALA A 116 -2.68 -13.71 -3.84
CA ALA A 116 -2.72 -12.27 -4.03
C ALA A 116 -4.09 -11.81 -4.54
N ARG A 117 -4.69 -12.53 -5.50
CA ARG A 117 -6.05 -12.26 -5.98
C ARG A 117 -7.09 -12.42 -4.86
N ASN A 118 -7.01 -13.49 -4.07
CA ASN A 118 -7.90 -13.71 -2.93
C ASN A 118 -7.74 -12.65 -1.84
N ASN A 119 -6.51 -12.21 -1.57
CA ASN A 119 -6.26 -11.10 -0.65
C ASN A 119 -6.78 -9.77 -1.21
N MET A 120 -6.65 -9.51 -2.53
CA MET A 120 -7.25 -8.33 -3.14
C MET A 120 -8.78 -8.28 -2.94
N ILE A 121 -9.48 -9.41 -3.05
CA ILE A 121 -10.92 -9.49 -2.76
C ILE A 121 -11.20 -9.04 -1.31
N LYS A 122 -10.40 -9.49 -0.34
CA LYS A 122 -10.56 -9.09 1.06
C LYS A 122 -10.28 -7.61 1.30
N LEU A 123 -9.40 -7.02 0.51
CA LEU A 123 -8.96 -5.62 0.63
C LEU A 123 -9.90 -4.64 -0.07
N HIS A 124 -10.42 -5.01 -1.23
CA HIS A 124 -11.10 -4.08 -2.13
C HIS A 124 -12.63 -4.14 -2.07
N TYR A 125 -13.20 -5.20 -1.46
CA TYR A 125 -14.64 -5.39 -1.43
C TYR A 125 -15.19 -5.45 -0.01
N LYS A 126 -16.39 -4.90 0.19
CA LYS A 126 -17.15 -4.93 1.44
C LYS A 126 -17.73 -6.32 1.65
N PRO A 127 -17.83 -6.80 2.90
CA PRO A 127 -18.59 -8.00 3.20
C PRO A 127 -20.09 -7.74 3.02
N ASP A 128 -20.82 -8.76 2.63
CA ASP A 128 -22.28 -8.81 2.69
C ASP A 128 -22.79 -9.00 4.15
N SER A 129 -24.11 -9.14 4.32
CA SER A 129 -24.72 -9.37 5.64
C SER A 129 -24.29 -10.68 6.32
N ASN A 130 -23.72 -11.63 5.59
CA ASN A 130 -23.20 -12.89 6.09
C ASN A 130 -21.68 -12.85 6.31
N GLY A 131 -21.03 -11.71 6.07
CA GLY A 131 -19.59 -11.54 6.17
C GLY A 131 -18.81 -12.03 4.94
N VAL A 132 -19.49 -12.42 3.87
CA VAL A 132 -18.86 -12.92 2.63
C VAL A 132 -18.50 -11.75 1.74
N LYS A 133 -17.26 -11.75 1.24
CA LYS A 133 -16.76 -10.73 0.31
C LYS A 133 -16.84 -11.26 -1.12
N GLN A 134 -17.82 -10.81 -1.86
CA GLN A 134 -17.96 -11.12 -3.29
C GLN A 134 -17.65 -9.87 -4.13
N PRO A 135 -16.75 -9.97 -5.11
CA PRO A 135 -16.46 -8.88 -6.02
C PRO A 135 -17.73 -8.46 -6.79
N SER A 136 -18.08 -7.19 -6.66
CA SER A 136 -19.10 -6.52 -7.46
C SER A 136 -18.87 -5.02 -7.42
N TYR A 137 -19.28 -4.31 -8.44
CA TYR A 137 -19.16 -2.85 -8.48
C TYR A 137 -19.74 -2.19 -7.21
N LYS A 138 -20.92 -2.64 -6.75
CA LYS A 138 -21.58 -2.07 -5.56
C LYS A 138 -20.88 -2.39 -4.24
N SER A 139 -20.18 -3.52 -4.13
CA SER A 139 -19.45 -3.92 -2.93
C SER A 139 -18.03 -3.34 -2.85
N ARG A 140 -17.51 -2.74 -3.92
CA ARG A 140 -16.17 -2.12 -3.96
C ARG A 140 -16.05 -0.98 -2.92
N TRP A 141 -14.87 -0.86 -2.31
CA TRP A 141 -14.53 0.30 -1.49
C TRP A 141 -14.18 1.49 -2.38
N HIS A 142 -15.19 2.18 -2.95
CA HIS A 142 -15.02 3.30 -3.86
C HIS A 142 -14.40 4.55 -3.21
N TYR A 143 -14.56 4.70 -1.91
CA TYR A 143 -14.08 5.88 -1.16
C TYR A 143 -12.97 5.47 -0.21
N THR A 144 -11.78 6.06 -0.38
CA THR A 144 -10.61 5.77 0.48
C THR A 144 -10.94 6.00 1.96
N VAL A 145 -11.65 7.09 2.31
CA VAL A 145 -12.03 7.36 3.70
C VAL A 145 -12.97 6.30 4.26
N ASP A 146 -13.91 5.77 3.47
CA ASP A 146 -14.79 4.67 3.89
C ASP A 146 -13.98 3.39 4.13
N ARG A 147 -13.05 3.07 3.21
CA ARG A 147 -12.16 1.92 3.35
C ARG A 147 -11.31 2.00 4.61
N ILE A 148 -10.56 3.07 4.81
CA ILE A 148 -9.61 3.16 5.94
C ILE A 148 -10.31 3.24 7.31
N THR A 149 -11.56 3.69 7.37
CA THR A 149 -12.33 3.74 8.62
C THR A 149 -13.12 2.47 8.93
N MET A 150 -13.30 1.56 7.95
CA MET A 150 -14.16 0.38 8.11
C MET A 150 -13.49 -0.94 7.74
N ASN A 151 -12.43 -0.93 6.90
CA ASN A 151 -11.75 -2.15 6.51
C ASN A 151 -10.63 -2.49 7.51
N PRO A 152 -10.67 -3.65 8.18
CA PRO A 152 -9.67 -4.03 9.18
C PRO A 152 -8.26 -4.24 8.62
N ASN A 153 -8.10 -4.33 7.29
CA ASN A 153 -6.79 -4.43 6.66
C ASN A 153 -6.08 -3.08 6.45
N THR A 154 -6.84 -1.96 6.50
CA THR A 154 -6.32 -0.60 6.29
C THR A 154 -6.90 0.32 7.37
N VAL A 155 -6.27 0.38 8.54
CA VAL A 155 -6.84 0.97 9.76
C VAL A 155 -6.41 2.41 9.92
N ASP A 156 -7.36 3.35 9.98
CA ASP A 156 -7.11 4.76 10.28
C ASP A 156 -6.42 4.93 11.65
N ILE A 157 -5.24 5.55 11.64
CA ILE A 157 -4.48 5.91 12.85
C ILE A 157 -4.33 7.43 13.04
N THR A 158 -4.99 8.22 12.22
CA THR A 158 -4.88 9.69 12.18
C THR A 158 -5.00 10.32 13.57
N GLN A 159 -6.03 9.91 14.32
CA GLN A 159 -6.33 10.47 15.63
C GLN A 159 -5.35 10.04 16.74
N SER A 160 -4.52 9.04 16.51
CA SER A 160 -3.47 8.60 17.45
C SER A 160 -2.15 9.34 17.31
N LEU A 161 -1.95 10.03 16.18
CA LEU A 161 -0.67 10.68 15.84
C LEU A 161 -0.53 12.10 16.39
N VAL A 162 -1.64 12.81 16.55
CA VAL A 162 -1.70 14.18 17.06
C VAL A 162 -2.82 14.34 18.08
N PRO A 163 -2.72 15.32 19.00
CA PRO A 163 -3.82 15.62 19.93
C PRO A 163 -5.13 15.96 19.18
N LYS A 164 -6.27 15.57 19.74
CA LYS A 164 -7.58 15.84 19.11
C LYS A 164 -7.80 17.31 18.76
N ALA A 165 -7.28 18.23 19.57
CA ALA A 165 -7.39 19.67 19.34
C ALA A 165 -6.56 20.16 18.15
N ALA A 166 -5.61 19.37 17.64
CA ALA A 166 -4.78 19.66 16.48
C ALA A 166 -5.35 19.05 15.19
N LEU A 167 -6.49 18.35 15.27
CA LEU A 167 -7.16 17.79 14.10
C LEU A 167 -8.21 18.75 13.57
N ASP A 168 -8.29 18.83 12.24
CA ASP A 168 -9.46 19.33 11.55
C ASP A 168 -10.44 18.17 11.28
N SER A 169 -11.68 18.53 10.95
CA SER A 169 -12.70 17.55 10.59
C SER A 169 -13.71 18.09 9.59
N VAL A 170 -14.38 17.20 8.90
CA VAL A 170 -15.51 17.49 8.03
C VAL A 170 -16.66 16.52 8.31
N ASN A 171 -17.87 17.06 8.49
CA ASN A 171 -19.10 16.26 8.47
C ASN A 171 -19.55 16.13 7.02
N ILE A 172 -19.64 14.89 6.53
CA ILE A 172 -19.91 14.62 5.12
C ILE A 172 -20.82 13.41 4.97
N THR A 173 -21.67 13.44 3.95
CA THR A 173 -22.36 12.25 3.46
C THR A 173 -21.65 11.75 2.21
N LEU A 174 -20.95 10.64 2.33
CA LEU A 174 -20.27 9.98 1.20
C LEU A 174 -21.30 9.59 0.14
N ASN A 175 -20.89 9.67 -1.13
CA ASN A 175 -21.72 9.39 -2.29
C ASN A 175 -22.91 10.34 -2.47
N GLN A 176 -22.91 11.51 -1.82
CA GLN A 176 -23.96 12.50 -2.00
C GLN A 176 -23.37 13.86 -2.38
N LYS A 177 -23.73 14.35 -3.54
CA LYS A 177 -23.40 15.70 -4.01
C LYS A 177 -24.20 16.75 -3.21
N GLU A 178 -23.78 18.00 -3.29
CA GLU A 178 -24.41 19.15 -2.64
C GLU A 178 -25.89 19.33 -3.06
N ASP A 179 -26.23 18.98 -4.29
CA ASP A 179 -27.60 18.98 -4.83
C ASP A 179 -28.44 17.76 -4.38
N GLY A 180 -27.89 16.87 -3.56
CA GLY A 180 -28.54 15.65 -3.07
C GLY A 180 -28.43 14.44 -3.99
N ALA A 181 -27.96 14.60 -5.23
CA ALA A 181 -27.75 13.49 -6.18
C ALA A 181 -26.61 12.58 -5.72
N GLU A 182 -26.64 11.33 -6.17
CA GLU A 182 -25.50 10.40 -5.97
C GLU A 182 -24.32 10.79 -6.84
N PHE A 183 -23.10 10.56 -6.33
CA PHE A 183 -21.88 10.71 -7.12
C PHE A 183 -21.63 9.48 -7.99
N LEU A 184 -21.81 8.28 -7.42
CA LEU A 184 -21.76 6.98 -8.09
C LEU A 184 -23.08 6.24 -7.84
N GLU A 185 -23.52 5.39 -8.75
CA GLU A 185 -24.74 4.57 -8.64
C GLU A 185 -24.50 3.35 -7.74
N LEU A 186 -24.47 3.56 -6.41
CA LEU A 186 -24.07 2.55 -5.42
C LEU A 186 -25.20 2.04 -4.53
N ASP A 187 -26.40 2.60 -4.60
CA ASP A 187 -27.55 2.28 -3.72
C ASP A 187 -27.28 2.52 -2.21
N TRP A 188 -26.21 3.28 -1.87
CA TRP A 188 -25.89 3.61 -0.49
C TRP A 188 -25.28 5.00 -0.33
N LYS A 189 -25.51 5.59 0.82
CA LYS A 189 -24.89 6.81 1.31
C LYS A 189 -24.44 6.59 2.75
N ARG A 190 -23.37 7.24 3.19
CA ARG A 190 -22.88 7.15 4.55
C ARG A 190 -22.53 8.51 5.10
N THR A 191 -23.23 8.96 6.13
CA THR A 191 -22.87 10.18 6.88
C THR A 191 -21.81 9.84 7.92
N MET A 192 -20.74 10.63 7.96
CA MET A 192 -19.64 10.47 8.91
C MET A 192 -18.94 11.80 9.19
N THR A 193 -18.19 11.84 10.30
CA THR A 193 -17.18 12.86 10.55
C THR A 193 -15.82 12.28 10.17
N ALA A 194 -15.15 12.88 9.19
CA ALA A 194 -13.77 12.53 8.84
C ALA A 194 -12.81 13.50 9.55
N TYR A 195 -11.95 12.97 10.44
CA TYR A 195 -10.89 13.72 11.11
C TYR A 195 -9.60 13.61 10.29
N TYR A 196 -8.87 14.71 10.15
CA TYR A 196 -7.61 14.72 9.40
C TYR A 196 -6.59 15.67 10.04
N ILE A 197 -5.33 15.45 9.74
CA ILE A 197 -4.21 16.29 10.16
C ILE A 197 -4.12 17.47 9.19
N PRO A 198 -4.34 18.71 9.65
CA PRO A 198 -4.26 19.88 8.78
C PRO A 198 -2.82 20.24 8.39
N ASN A 199 -2.65 21.06 7.37
CA ASN A 199 -1.37 21.38 6.78
C ASN A 199 -0.30 21.86 7.78
N HIS A 200 -0.69 22.68 8.76
CA HIS A 200 0.25 23.26 9.73
C HIS A 200 0.79 22.24 10.76
N GLU A 201 0.13 21.10 10.92
CA GLU A 201 0.57 19.99 11.78
C GLU A 201 1.45 18.98 11.03
N ILE A 202 1.54 19.06 9.70
CA ILE A 202 2.37 18.16 8.87
C ILE A 202 3.82 18.65 8.92
N THR A 203 4.57 18.15 9.89
CA THR A 203 5.93 18.60 10.22
C THR A 203 6.93 17.44 10.17
N PRO A 204 8.25 17.73 10.11
CA PRO A 204 9.26 16.67 10.27
C PRO A 204 9.11 15.88 11.58
N ALA A 205 8.62 16.52 12.65
CA ALA A 205 8.40 15.86 13.93
C ALA A 205 7.20 14.88 13.88
N LEU A 206 6.15 15.17 13.11
CA LEU A 206 5.09 14.22 12.82
C LEU A 206 5.62 13.04 12.00
N MET A 207 6.38 13.34 10.93
CA MET A 207 6.92 12.30 10.04
C MET A 207 7.82 11.31 10.78
N ALA A 208 8.60 11.77 11.76
CA ALA A 208 9.47 10.93 12.58
C ALA A 208 8.71 9.96 13.52
N LYS A 209 7.41 10.17 13.75
CA LYS A 209 6.56 9.30 14.58
C LYS A 209 5.89 8.18 13.79
N LEU A 210 5.92 8.26 12.44
CA LEU A 210 5.23 7.28 11.59
C LEU A 210 5.89 5.90 11.67
N PRO A 211 5.13 4.81 11.64
CA PRO A 211 5.66 3.47 11.41
C PRO A 211 6.51 3.38 10.14
N LYS A 212 7.31 2.32 10.03
CA LYS A 212 8.22 2.09 8.89
C LYS A 212 7.55 2.25 7.52
N ILE A 213 6.31 1.81 7.40
CA ILE A 213 5.44 2.04 6.24
C ILE A 213 4.01 2.28 6.69
N VAL A 214 3.39 3.31 6.15
CA VAL A 214 1.97 3.65 6.35
C VAL A 214 1.34 4.09 5.04
N GLY A 215 0.04 3.97 4.94
CA GLY A 215 -0.72 4.63 3.90
C GLY A 215 -0.99 6.09 4.25
N VAL A 216 -1.00 6.94 3.26
CA VAL A 216 -1.43 8.33 3.36
C VAL A 216 -2.55 8.62 2.37
N ALA A 217 -3.63 9.25 2.84
CA ALA A 217 -4.74 9.72 2.02
C ALA A 217 -4.81 11.25 2.10
N PHE A 218 -4.86 11.90 0.94
CA PHE A 218 -4.77 13.35 0.80
C PHE A 218 -6.16 13.97 0.74
N VAL A 219 -6.48 14.80 1.72
CA VAL A 219 -7.78 15.49 1.83
C VAL A 219 -7.89 16.59 0.76
N LYS A 220 -9.00 16.58 0.02
CA LYS A 220 -9.25 17.53 -1.06
C LYS A 220 -10.54 18.33 -0.78
N PRO A 221 -10.49 19.46 -0.05
CA PRO A 221 -11.69 20.19 0.38
C PRO A 221 -12.65 20.55 -0.75
N ARG A 222 -12.14 20.84 -1.95
CA ARG A 222 -12.97 21.11 -3.13
C ARG A 222 -13.87 19.96 -3.57
N TYR A 223 -13.61 18.72 -3.08
CA TYR A 223 -14.39 17.52 -3.39
C TYR A 223 -15.49 17.23 -2.36
N PHE A 224 -15.51 17.94 -1.23
CA PHE A 224 -16.53 17.74 -0.20
C PHE A 224 -17.95 17.91 -0.74
N LYS A 225 -18.17 18.91 -1.62
CA LYS A 225 -19.44 19.13 -2.31
C LYS A 225 -19.89 17.98 -3.24
N MET A 226 -19.00 17.03 -3.53
CA MET A 226 -19.29 15.81 -4.31
C MET A 226 -19.47 14.58 -3.42
N GLY A 227 -19.43 14.75 -2.08
CA GLY A 227 -19.46 13.62 -1.15
C GLY A 227 -18.16 12.81 -1.14
N ILE A 228 -17.03 13.45 -1.44
CA ILE A 228 -15.69 12.83 -1.50
C ILE A 228 -14.74 13.59 -0.58
N VAL A 229 -13.99 12.88 0.27
CA VAL A 229 -12.99 13.47 1.18
C VAL A 229 -11.60 13.47 0.56
N MET A 230 -11.20 12.34 -0.02
CA MET A 230 -9.83 12.09 -0.51
C MET A 230 -9.75 12.31 -2.02
N GLY A 231 -8.68 12.98 -2.44
CA GLY A 231 -8.39 13.17 -3.87
C GLY A 231 -7.21 12.35 -4.38
N HIS A 232 -6.47 11.72 -3.48
CA HIS A 232 -5.29 10.94 -3.79
C HIS A 232 -4.87 10.09 -2.60
N GLU A 233 -4.06 9.05 -2.82
CA GLU A 233 -3.43 8.24 -1.77
C GLU A 233 -2.06 7.69 -2.22
N GLY A 234 -1.26 7.24 -1.26
CA GLY A 234 0.05 6.62 -1.48
C GLY A 234 0.56 5.96 -0.22
N MET A 235 1.85 5.59 -0.23
CA MET A 235 2.54 5.01 0.92
C MET A 235 3.69 5.91 1.36
N ILE A 236 3.79 6.19 2.65
CA ILE A 236 4.97 6.84 3.24
C ILE A 236 5.86 5.77 3.83
N ILE A 237 7.13 5.77 3.44
CA ILE A 237 8.17 4.89 3.98
C ILE A 237 9.21 5.67 4.77
N ASP A 238 9.65 5.08 5.89
CA ASP A 238 10.69 5.62 6.79
C ASP A 238 10.40 7.07 7.24
N GLY A 239 9.12 7.46 7.31
CA GLY A 239 8.71 8.82 7.66
C GLY A 239 9.24 9.91 6.73
N LYS A 240 9.65 9.58 5.51
CA LYS A 240 10.35 10.51 4.61
C LYS A 240 9.90 10.44 3.16
N TYR A 241 9.79 9.26 2.60
CA TYR A 241 9.54 9.11 1.18
C TYR A 241 8.09 8.72 0.91
N LEU A 242 7.49 9.37 -0.06
CA LEU A 242 6.20 8.99 -0.65
C LEU A 242 6.45 8.07 -1.84
N ILE A 243 5.74 6.95 -1.88
CA ILE A 243 5.58 6.14 -3.09
C ILE A 243 4.12 6.24 -3.49
N HIS A 244 3.85 6.69 -4.71
CA HIS A 244 2.50 6.81 -5.24
C HIS A 244 2.47 6.67 -6.76
N ALA A 245 1.37 6.18 -7.30
CA ALA A 245 1.13 6.24 -8.74
C ALA A 245 0.79 7.69 -9.13
N SER A 246 1.60 8.28 -9.98
CA SER A 246 1.53 9.70 -10.37
C SER A 246 1.00 9.83 -11.79
N GLN A 247 -0.16 10.44 -11.95
CA GLN A 247 -0.72 10.75 -13.27
C GLN A 247 0.20 11.65 -14.09
N SER A 248 0.81 12.66 -13.45
CA SER A 248 1.68 13.62 -14.12
C SER A 248 3.03 13.01 -14.56
N ALA A 249 3.54 12.02 -13.80
CA ALA A 249 4.75 11.29 -14.18
C ALA A 249 4.46 10.15 -15.18
N GLY A 250 3.21 9.70 -15.28
CA GLY A 250 2.82 8.54 -16.08
C GLY A 250 3.20 7.18 -15.46
N GLU A 251 3.67 7.19 -14.22
CA GLU A 251 4.14 5.97 -13.52
C GLU A 251 4.09 6.11 -12.00
N THR A 252 4.33 5.03 -11.30
CA THR A 252 4.58 5.03 -9.85
C THR A 252 5.95 5.61 -9.55
N VAL A 253 6.01 6.62 -8.69
CA VAL A 253 7.24 7.33 -8.33
C VAL A 253 7.54 7.26 -6.84
N LYS A 254 8.82 7.39 -6.49
CA LYS A 254 9.32 7.60 -5.13
C LYS A 254 9.94 8.98 -5.00
N LEU A 255 9.47 9.80 -4.06
CA LEU A 255 9.97 11.16 -3.86
C LEU A 255 9.91 11.57 -2.38
N ASP A 256 10.54 12.70 -2.04
CA ASP A 256 10.46 13.24 -0.68
C ASP A 256 9.03 13.73 -0.39
N PHE A 257 8.42 13.21 0.69
CA PHE A 257 7.02 13.50 1.01
C PHE A 257 6.78 14.99 1.29
N LEU A 258 7.61 15.62 2.12
CA LEU A 258 7.39 17.02 2.50
C LEU A 258 7.60 17.98 1.32
N LYS A 259 8.55 17.69 0.43
CA LYS A 259 8.76 18.47 -0.80
C LYS A 259 7.61 18.31 -1.78
N TYR A 260 7.04 17.11 -1.88
CA TYR A 260 5.84 16.88 -2.70
C TYR A 260 4.61 17.58 -2.13
N TYR A 261 4.46 17.52 -0.81
CA TYR A 261 3.27 18.05 -0.14
C TYR A 261 3.24 19.58 -0.09
N PHE A 262 4.41 20.18 0.11
CA PHE A 262 4.61 21.64 0.19
C PHE A 262 5.51 22.14 -0.95
N PRO A 263 5.02 22.18 -2.20
CA PRO A 263 5.73 22.85 -3.28
C PRO A 263 5.77 24.38 -3.04
N GLU A 264 6.59 25.10 -3.81
CA GLU A 264 6.74 26.55 -3.65
C GLU A 264 5.43 27.32 -3.81
N GLU A 265 4.51 26.82 -4.62
CA GLU A 265 3.19 27.38 -4.86
C GLU A 265 2.20 27.15 -3.69
N GLY A 266 2.62 26.41 -2.66
CA GLY A 266 1.80 26.04 -1.52
C GLY A 266 1.13 24.66 -1.66
N ALA A 267 0.53 24.18 -0.56
CA ALA A 267 -0.07 22.86 -0.51
C ALA A 267 -1.32 22.74 -1.39
N PHE A 268 -1.38 21.69 -2.21
CA PHE A 268 -2.56 21.38 -3.05
C PHE A 268 -3.69 20.70 -2.30
N PHE A 269 -3.41 20.22 -1.08
CA PHE A 269 -4.32 19.45 -0.25
C PHE A 269 -4.66 20.24 1.03
N GLY A 270 -5.79 19.91 1.65
CA GLY A 270 -6.24 20.54 2.90
C GLY A 270 -5.70 19.84 4.15
N GLY A 271 -5.09 18.68 4.01
CA GLY A 271 -4.58 17.85 5.09
C GLY A 271 -4.39 16.42 4.65
N ILE A 272 -4.06 15.55 5.62
CA ILE A 272 -3.87 14.11 5.39
C ILE A 272 -4.58 13.26 6.42
N MET A 273 -4.97 12.06 6.03
CA MET A 273 -5.24 10.95 6.94
C MET A 273 -4.15 9.89 6.78
N ILE A 274 -3.77 9.28 7.90
CA ILE A 274 -2.75 8.22 7.94
C ILE A 274 -3.41 6.92 8.36
N PHE A 275 -3.07 5.84 7.68
CA PHE A 275 -3.60 4.51 7.98
C PHE A 275 -2.51 3.44 7.98
N GLU A 276 -2.67 2.45 8.83
CA GLU A 276 -1.81 1.27 8.89
C GLU A 276 -2.32 0.18 7.97
N PHE A 277 -1.37 -0.57 7.41
CA PHE A 277 -1.62 -1.83 6.72
C PHE A 277 -1.48 -2.99 7.72
N LYS A 278 -2.45 -3.90 7.75
CA LYS A 278 -2.45 -5.06 8.65
C LYS A 278 -2.19 -6.35 7.88
N GLU A 279 -1.30 -7.20 8.42
CA GLU A 279 -1.02 -8.52 7.86
C GLU A 279 -2.19 -9.48 8.08
N ASN A 280 -2.70 -9.52 9.31
CA ASN A 280 -3.80 -10.40 9.72
C ASN A 280 -4.99 -9.56 10.17
N SER A 281 -6.15 -9.80 9.58
CA SER A 281 -7.40 -9.13 9.92
C SER A 281 -8.59 -10.03 9.59
#